data_3e94279a84cb9d1279ec0d8ecf53e95a
#
_entry.id   3e94279a84cb9d1279ec0d8ecf53e95a
#
_cell.length_a   1.000
_cell.length_b   1.000
_cell.length_c   1.000
_cell.angle_alpha   90.00
_cell.angle_beta   90.00
_cell.angle_gamma   90.00
#
_symmetry.space_group_name_H-M   'P 1'
#
loop_
_entity.id
_entity.type
_entity.pdbx_description
1 polymer ?
#
loop_
_entity_poly.entity_id
_entity_poly.type
_entity_poly.pdbx_seq_one_letter_code
_entity_poly.pdbx_strand_id
1 'polypeptide(L)'
;MAMTNRKAETSKLRASGLAAPALALLLVPFITLLFLTPWSDFHLAYGDSHAVAVSLGLSLVSVGLIILLGLPVAYWLAKTASRWRVLVEMLVLIPLLTPPLAMGILLVSVYGPYGSVGEILSAIGMTLNNNAPAFVLAQIYGALPYFILSARGALEAVPKDVEEAGNTLGASPFQVLVRLTLPLASRGIAAGVAIAWVRA
;
A
#
# COMPACT_ATOMS: atom_id res chain seq x y z
N MET A 1 -27.24 -5.95 -36.70
CA MET A 1 -26.00 -6.30 -35.99
C MET A 1 -24.84 -5.33 -36.23
N ALA A 2 -24.69 -4.70 -37.39
CA ALA A 2 -23.63 -3.73 -37.71
C ALA A 2 -23.77 -2.34 -37.03
N MET A 3 -24.98 -1.89 -36.73
CA MET A 3 -25.24 -0.55 -36.13
C MET A 3 -24.89 -0.47 -34.64
N THR A 4 -25.03 -1.58 -33.91
CA THR A 4 -24.66 -1.65 -32.47
C THR A 4 -23.15 -1.61 -32.25
N ASN A 5 -22.37 -2.18 -33.16
CA ASN A 5 -20.91 -2.19 -33.09
C ASN A 5 -20.30 -0.80 -33.34
N ARG A 6 -20.88 -0.03 -34.28
CA ARG A 6 -20.43 1.35 -34.58
C ARG A 6 -20.66 2.33 -33.42
N LYS A 7 -21.79 2.20 -32.68
CA LYS A 7 -22.05 3.02 -31.48
C LYS A 7 -21.11 2.71 -30.34
N ALA A 8 -20.73 1.44 -30.17
CA ALA A 8 -19.76 1.02 -29.14
C ALA A 8 -18.33 1.50 -29.46
N GLU A 9 -17.93 1.50 -30.74
CA GLU A 9 -16.62 2.03 -31.16
C GLU A 9 -16.54 3.56 -31.03
N THR A 10 -17.57 4.29 -31.39
CA THR A 10 -17.60 5.76 -31.27
C THR A 10 -17.64 6.19 -29.78
N SER A 11 -18.24 5.41 -28.91
CA SER A 11 -18.22 5.68 -27.46
C SER A 11 -16.83 5.43 -26.85
N LYS A 12 -16.12 4.40 -27.29
CA LYS A 12 -14.73 4.11 -26.87
C LYS A 12 -13.76 5.20 -27.35
N LEU A 13 -13.91 5.66 -28.60
CA LEU A 13 -13.09 6.75 -29.15
C LEU A 13 -13.35 8.10 -28.44
N ARG A 14 -14.58 8.39 -28.05
CA ARG A 14 -14.90 9.59 -27.26
C ARG A 14 -14.34 9.49 -25.83
N ALA A 15 -14.43 8.34 -25.18
CA ALA A 15 -13.87 8.13 -23.86
C ALA A 15 -12.32 8.23 -23.86
N SER A 16 -11.65 7.69 -24.89
CA SER A 16 -10.19 7.84 -25.04
C SER A 16 -9.76 9.29 -25.31
N GLY A 17 -10.55 10.05 -26.08
CA GLY A 17 -10.30 11.46 -26.33
C GLY A 17 -10.40 12.33 -25.08
N LEU A 18 -11.32 12.01 -24.16
CA LEU A 18 -11.44 12.70 -22.86
C LEU A 18 -10.35 12.28 -21.88
N ALA A 19 -9.79 11.08 -21.98
CA ALA A 19 -8.70 10.61 -21.14
C ALA A 19 -7.33 11.22 -21.53
N ALA A 20 -7.16 11.59 -22.81
CA ALA A 20 -5.88 12.09 -23.31
C ALA A 20 -5.34 13.32 -22.56
N PRO A 21 -6.12 14.39 -22.28
CA PRO A 21 -5.61 15.55 -21.54
C PRO A 21 -5.24 15.21 -20.11
N ALA A 22 -5.97 14.31 -19.44
CA ALA A 22 -5.64 13.86 -18.09
C ALA A 22 -4.34 13.05 -18.07
N LEU A 23 -4.15 12.15 -19.05
CA LEU A 23 -2.91 11.40 -19.21
C LEU A 23 -1.74 12.32 -19.57
N ALA A 24 -1.94 13.30 -20.45
CA ALA A 24 -0.93 14.28 -20.79
C ALA A 24 -0.51 15.09 -19.54
N LEU A 25 -1.47 15.57 -18.75
CA LEU A 25 -1.19 16.31 -17.52
C LEU A 25 -0.33 15.48 -16.53
N LEU A 26 -0.59 14.18 -16.42
CA LEU A 26 0.15 13.29 -15.53
C LEU A 26 1.54 12.94 -16.10
N LEU A 27 1.67 12.73 -17.40
CA LEU A 27 2.90 12.23 -18.02
C LEU A 27 3.89 13.34 -18.39
N VAL A 28 3.42 14.54 -18.73
CA VAL A 28 4.27 15.66 -19.18
C VAL A 28 5.40 15.96 -18.20
N PRO A 29 5.20 16.05 -16.86
CA PRO A 29 6.29 16.33 -15.94
C PRO A 29 7.38 15.25 -15.97
N PHE A 30 6.98 13.97 -16.05
CA PHE A 30 7.93 12.85 -16.12
C PHE A 30 8.69 12.81 -17.43
N ILE A 31 7.99 13.02 -18.55
CA ILE A 31 8.60 13.09 -19.88
C ILE A 31 9.59 14.27 -19.94
N THR A 32 9.19 15.43 -19.45
CA THR A 32 10.04 16.63 -19.41
C THR A 32 11.29 16.37 -18.58
N LEU A 33 11.16 15.75 -17.41
CA LEU A 33 12.30 15.38 -16.56
C LEU A 33 13.25 14.45 -17.32
N LEU A 34 12.72 13.45 -18.01
CA LEU A 34 13.50 12.47 -18.77
C LEU A 34 14.33 13.11 -19.90
N PHE A 35 13.76 14.12 -20.57
CA PHE A 35 14.45 14.86 -21.64
C PHE A 35 15.40 15.95 -21.14
N LEU A 36 15.11 16.56 -19.98
CA LEU A 36 15.97 17.60 -19.39
C LEU A 36 17.14 17.04 -18.58
N THR A 37 17.12 15.76 -18.24
CA THR A 37 18.19 15.13 -17.47
C THR A 37 19.43 14.95 -18.37
N PRO A 38 20.62 15.49 -17.99
CA PRO A 38 21.85 15.29 -18.73
C PRO A 38 22.40 13.88 -18.48
N TRP A 39 21.89 12.92 -19.23
CA TRP A 39 22.26 11.50 -19.10
C TRP A 39 23.75 11.23 -19.34
N SER A 40 24.45 12.11 -20.08
CA SER A 40 25.88 12.04 -20.29
C SER A 40 26.71 12.21 -19.01
N ASP A 41 26.14 12.93 -18.04
CA ASP A 41 26.82 13.26 -16.78
C ASP A 41 26.37 12.34 -15.64
N PHE A 42 25.53 11.33 -15.98
CA PHE A 42 25.06 10.35 -15.00
C PHE A 42 26.19 9.37 -14.65
N HIS A 43 26.75 9.55 -13.45
CA HIS A 43 27.74 8.66 -12.88
C HIS A 43 27.24 8.15 -11.52
N LEU A 44 27.35 6.83 -11.31
CA LEU A 44 27.17 6.27 -9.97
C LEU A 44 28.36 6.67 -9.11
N ALA A 45 28.13 7.47 -8.08
CA ALA A 45 29.15 7.83 -7.11
C ALA A 45 29.52 6.63 -6.22
N TYR A 46 30.68 6.72 -5.60
CA TYR A 46 31.10 5.70 -4.63
C TYR A 46 30.08 5.64 -3.46
N GLY A 47 29.50 4.46 -3.27
CA GLY A 47 28.48 4.24 -2.23
C GLY A 47 27.04 4.19 -2.73
N ASP A 48 26.71 4.67 -3.94
CA ASP A 48 25.34 4.70 -4.46
C ASP A 48 24.73 3.30 -4.58
N SER A 49 25.53 2.32 -5.05
CA SER A 49 25.08 0.92 -5.13
C SER A 49 24.75 0.35 -3.75
N HIS A 50 25.52 0.70 -2.73
CA HIS A 50 25.28 0.30 -1.35
C HIS A 50 23.99 0.97 -0.80
N ALA A 51 23.83 2.26 -1.05
CA ALA A 51 22.62 3.00 -0.65
C ALA A 51 21.35 2.40 -1.27
N VAL A 52 21.39 2.08 -2.57
CA VAL A 52 20.28 1.41 -3.27
C VAL A 52 20.01 0.02 -2.67
N ALA A 53 21.04 -0.78 -2.42
CA ALA A 53 20.87 -2.12 -1.83
C ALA A 53 20.26 -2.06 -0.42
N VAL A 54 20.72 -1.13 0.42
CA VAL A 54 20.17 -0.90 1.77
C VAL A 54 18.72 -0.45 1.70
N SER A 55 18.39 0.52 0.83
CA SER A 55 17.02 1.02 0.65
C SER A 55 16.07 -0.09 0.18
N LEU A 56 16.48 -0.88 -0.81
CA LEU A 56 15.69 -2.02 -1.28
C LEU A 56 15.52 -3.08 -0.19
N GLY A 57 16.58 -3.40 0.54
CA GLY A 57 16.53 -4.37 1.65
C GLY A 57 15.57 -3.93 2.75
N LEU A 58 15.65 -2.67 3.19
CA LEU A 58 14.76 -2.12 4.21
C LEU A 58 13.32 -2.01 3.72
N SER A 59 13.10 -1.67 2.44
CA SER A 59 11.76 -1.66 1.84
C SER A 59 11.15 -3.06 1.79
N LEU A 60 11.92 -4.11 1.50
CA LEU A 60 11.41 -5.48 1.57
C LEU A 60 11.02 -5.88 2.99
N VAL A 61 11.83 -5.52 3.99
CA VAL A 61 11.49 -5.73 5.41
C VAL A 61 10.20 -5.00 5.76
N SER A 62 10.07 -3.73 5.36
CA SER A 62 8.87 -2.93 5.61
C SER A 62 7.63 -3.55 4.96
N VAL A 63 7.72 -4.00 3.70
CA VAL A 63 6.62 -4.66 3.00
C VAL A 63 6.23 -5.97 3.70
N GLY A 64 7.20 -6.76 4.16
CA GLY A 64 6.93 -7.96 4.95
C GLY A 64 6.13 -7.65 6.23
N LEU A 65 6.53 -6.60 6.95
CA LEU A 65 5.82 -6.14 8.15
C LEU A 65 4.44 -5.54 7.83
N ILE A 66 4.31 -4.80 6.72
CA ILE A 66 3.03 -4.28 6.24
C ILE A 66 2.05 -5.42 5.95
N ILE A 67 2.50 -6.48 5.30
CA ILE A 67 1.66 -7.67 5.04
C ILE A 67 1.27 -8.32 6.36
N LEU A 68 2.25 -8.56 7.23
CA LEU A 68 2.04 -9.23 8.51
C LEU A 68 1.03 -8.50 9.40
N LEU A 69 1.13 -7.18 9.48
CA LEU A 69 0.27 -6.34 10.32
C LEU A 69 -1.04 -5.97 9.61
N GLY A 70 -0.98 -5.68 8.33
CA GLY A 70 -2.10 -5.16 7.56
C GLY A 70 -3.10 -6.21 7.11
N LEU A 71 -2.64 -7.44 6.79
CA LEU A 71 -3.54 -8.49 6.31
C LEU A 71 -4.59 -8.92 7.33
N PRO A 72 -4.25 -9.11 8.63
CA PRO A 72 -5.27 -9.39 9.66
C PRO A 72 -6.28 -8.25 9.81
N VAL A 73 -5.83 -7.00 9.76
CA VAL A 73 -6.72 -5.82 9.84
C VAL A 73 -7.63 -5.77 8.62
N ALA A 74 -7.08 -5.95 7.41
CA ALA A 74 -7.84 -5.98 6.17
C ALA A 74 -8.90 -7.10 6.17
N TYR A 75 -8.52 -8.29 6.64
CA TYR A 75 -9.44 -9.42 6.76
C TYR A 75 -10.56 -9.14 7.77
N TRP A 76 -10.20 -8.61 8.94
CA TRP A 76 -11.19 -8.23 9.95
C TRP A 76 -12.16 -7.17 9.40
N LEU A 77 -11.66 -6.13 8.74
CA LEU A 77 -12.49 -5.10 8.11
C LEU A 77 -13.40 -5.67 7.01
N ALA A 78 -12.93 -6.64 6.23
CA ALA A 78 -13.69 -7.25 5.16
C ALA A 78 -14.84 -8.14 5.67
N LYS A 79 -14.64 -8.82 6.80
CA LYS A 79 -15.58 -9.86 7.28
C LYS A 79 -16.44 -9.44 8.46
N THR A 80 -16.08 -8.37 9.18
CA THR A 80 -16.84 -7.94 10.37
C THR A 80 -18.06 -7.13 10.01
N ALA A 81 -19.16 -7.40 10.74
CA ALA A 81 -20.38 -6.56 10.75
C ALA A 81 -20.43 -5.62 11.99
N SER A 82 -19.35 -5.54 12.76
CA SER A 82 -19.29 -4.77 13.99
C SER A 82 -19.37 -3.26 13.72
N ARG A 83 -20.04 -2.52 14.62
CA ARG A 83 -20.04 -1.04 14.63
C ARG A 83 -18.63 -0.43 14.76
N TRP A 84 -17.69 -1.17 15.33
CA TRP A 84 -16.29 -0.75 15.46
C TRP A 84 -15.54 -0.71 14.12
N ARG A 85 -16.10 -1.34 13.08
CA ARG A 85 -15.55 -1.30 11.72
C ARG A 85 -15.30 0.13 11.25
N VAL A 86 -16.28 1.01 11.43
CA VAL A 86 -16.18 2.42 10.99
C VAL A 86 -15.06 3.15 11.72
N LEU A 87 -14.92 2.92 13.03
CA LEU A 87 -13.86 3.53 13.82
C LEU A 87 -12.47 3.07 13.34
N VAL A 88 -12.27 1.76 13.16
CA VAL A 88 -10.99 1.21 12.68
C VAL A 88 -10.69 1.71 11.27
N GLU A 89 -11.70 1.79 10.39
CA GLU A 89 -11.54 2.35 9.05
C GLU A 89 -11.11 3.81 9.08
N MET A 90 -11.73 4.64 9.95
CA MET A 90 -11.30 6.02 10.15
C MET A 90 -9.87 6.12 10.66
N LEU A 91 -9.47 5.27 11.62
CA LEU A 91 -8.10 5.23 12.12
C LEU A 91 -7.08 4.87 11.03
N VAL A 92 -7.42 3.94 10.14
CA VAL A 92 -6.58 3.59 8.98
C VAL A 92 -6.47 4.76 7.99
N LEU A 93 -7.50 5.59 7.86
CA LEU A 93 -7.51 6.73 6.95
C LEU A 93 -6.68 7.92 7.46
N ILE A 94 -6.46 8.07 8.78
CA ILE A 94 -5.73 9.21 9.36
C ILE A 94 -4.33 9.38 8.72
N PRO A 95 -3.47 8.35 8.69
CA PRO A 95 -2.15 8.50 8.05
C PRO A 95 -2.23 8.81 6.55
N LEU A 96 -3.24 8.25 5.87
CA LEU A 96 -3.44 8.45 4.44
C LEU A 96 -3.81 9.90 4.08
N LEU A 97 -4.59 10.55 4.96
CA LEU A 97 -5.02 11.94 4.79
C LEU A 97 -4.00 12.94 5.33
N THR A 98 -2.99 12.47 6.08
CA THR A 98 -1.95 13.34 6.64
C THR A 98 -0.91 13.68 5.58
N PRO A 99 -0.60 14.98 5.34
CA PRO A 99 0.46 15.37 4.42
C PRO A 99 1.80 14.74 4.83
N PRO A 100 2.65 14.31 3.88
CA PRO A 100 3.91 13.62 4.18
C PRO A 100 4.83 14.37 5.13
N LEU A 101 4.94 15.70 4.96
CA LEU A 101 5.74 16.54 5.86
C LEU A 101 5.21 16.54 7.29
N ALA A 102 3.90 16.69 7.46
CA ALA A 102 3.26 16.64 8.77
C ALA A 102 3.42 15.26 9.42
N MET A 103 3.33 14.20 8.63
CA MET A 103 3.56 12.83 9.10
C MET A 103 4.98 12.65 9.63
N GLY A 104 5.99 13.14 8.91
CA GLY A 104 7.38 13.11 9.38
C GLY A 104 7.56 13.82 10.72
N ILE A 105 6.99 15.01 10.87
CA ILE A 105 7.03 15.78 12.13
C ILE A 105 6.35 15.01 13.27
N LEU A 106 5.17 14.42 13.02
CA LEU A 106 4.44 13.61 14.01
C LEU A 106 5.25 12.40 14.45
N LEU A 107 5.86 11.66 13.51
CA LEU A 107 6.67 10.50 13.83
C LEU A 107 7.88 10.88 14.69
N VAL A 108 8.59 11.95 14.35
CA VAL A 108 9.73 12.45 15.15
C VAL A 108 9.28 12.95 16.53
N SER A 109 8.13 13.63 16.61
CA SER A 109 7.60 14.14 17.89
C SER A 109 7.18 13.04 18.85
N VAL A 110 6.74 11.88 18.34
CA VAL A 110 6.27 10.76 19.16
C VAL A 110 7.38 9.74 19.41
N TYR A 111 8.08 9.33 18.36
CA TYR A 111 9.04 8.22 18.38
C TYR A 111 10.50 8.67 18.40
N GLY A 112 10.79 9.94 18.14
CA GLY A 112 12.13 10.51 18.20
C GLY A 112 12.69 10.54 19.63
N PRO A 113 13.99 10.82 19.81
CA PRO A 113 14.67 10.70 21.10
C PRO A 113 14.03 11.50 22.25
N TYR A 114 13.36 12.61 21.92
CA TYR A 114 12.68 13.48 22.88
C TYR A 114 11.15 13.33 22.85
N GLY A 115 10.65 12.32 22.16
CA GLY A 115 9.22 12.03 22.09
C GLY A 115 8.79 11.07 23.20
N SER A 116 7.50 11.09 23.55
CA SER A 116 6.95 10.30 24.65
C SER A 116 7.21 8.79 24.52
N VAL A 117 7.12 8.23 23.31
CA VAL A 117 7.45 6.83 23.05
C VAL A 117 8.96 6.64 22.91
N GLY A 118 9.65 7.62 22.31
CA GLY A 118 11.09 7.58 22.13
C GLY A 118 11.88 7.54 23.42
N GLU A 119 11.44 8.24 24.45
CA GLU A 119 12.05 8.16 25.81
C GLU A 119 11.94 6.76 26.38
N ILE A 120 10.78 6.10 26.26
CA ILE A 120 10.57 4.73 26.70
C ILE A 120 11.47 3.75 25.94
N LEU A 121 11.56 3.92 24.60
CA LEU A 121 12.43 3.09 23.77
C LEU A 121 13.90 3.29 24.12
N SER A 122 14.32 4.52 24.40
CA SER A 122 15.68 4.85 24.81
C SER A 122 16.06 4.16 26.14
N ALA A 123 15.12 4.06 27.08
CA ALA A 123 15.33 3.38 28.36
C ALA A 123 15.63 1.88 28.20
N ILE A 124 15.18 1.25 27.12
CA ILE A 124 15.47 -0.16 26.77
C ILE A 124 16.60 -0.30 25.74
N GLY A 125 17.34 0.79 25.47
CA GLY A 125 18.48 0.80 24.55
C GLY A 125 18.10 0.89 23.06
N MET A 126 16.84 1.18 22.72
CA MET A 126 16.38 1.40 21.35
C MET A 126 16.19 2.88 21.07
N THR A 127 16.76 3.37 19.97
CA THR A 127 16.53 4.73 19.50
C THR A 127 15.98 4.71 18.06
N LEU A 128 14.97 5.52 17.81
CA LEU A 128 14.39 5.71 16.46
C LEU A 128 14.77 7.12 15.97
N ASN A 129 16.02 7.25 15.53
CA ASN A 129 16.54 8.51 15.03
C ASN A 129 17.56 8.26 13.91
N ASN A 130 17.20 8.60 12.69
CA ASN A 130 18.05 8.51 11.50
C ASN A 130 18.77 7.14 11.36
N ASN A 131 18.05 6.07 11.64
CA ASN A 131 18.55 4.70 11.58
C ASN A 131 17.56 3.77 10.84
N ALA A 132 18.00 2.54 10.54
CA ALA A 132 17.18 1.58 9.81
C ALA A 132 15.80 1.29 10.45
N PRO A 133 15.67 1.11 11.78
CA PRO A 133 14.36 0.96 12.41
C PRO A 133 13.42 2.17 12.23
N ALA A 134 13.95 3.39 12.34
CA ALA A 134 13.18 4.61 12.13
C ALA A 134 12.69 4.71 10.67
N PHE A 135 13.55 4.35 9.72
CA PHE A 135 13.21 4.30 8.30
C PHE A 135 12.09 3.28 8.02
N VAL A 136 12.23 2.05 8.53
CA VAL A 136 11.20 1.00 8.40
C VAL A 136 9.87 1.44 9.03
N LEU A 137 9.90 2.07 10.21
CA LEU A 137 8.69 2.59 10.86
C LEU A 137 7.99 3.64 9.99
N ALA A 138 8.75 4.59 9.43
CA ALA A 138 8.21 5.63 8.56
C ALA A 138 7.56 5.03 7.29
N GLN A 139 8.21 4.04 6.67
CA GLN A 139 7.66 3.33 5.51
C GLN A 139 6.37 2.59 5.87
N ILE A 140 6.34 1.85 6.98
CA ILE A 140 5.13 1.16 7.43
C ILE A 140 4.00 2.16 7.65
N TYR A 141 4.25 3.26 8.35
CA TYR A 141 3.23 4.25 8.66
C TYR A 141 2.65 4.89 7.39
N GLY A 142 3.51 5.15 6.40
CA GLY A 142 3.12 5.74 5.11
C GLY A 142 2.42 4.78 4.15
N ALA A 143 2.74 3.49 4.18
CA ALA A 143 2.29 2.52 3.19
C ALA A 143 1.20 1.55 3.69
N LEU A 144 1.14 1.28 5.00
CA LEU A 144 0.19 0.35 5.62
C LEU A 144 -1.28 0.64 5.29
N PRO A 145 -1.77 1.90 5.31
CA PRO A 145 -3.16 2.20 4.97
C PRO A 145 -3.53 1.80 3.55
N TYR A 146 -2.64 2.04 2.59
CA TYR A 146 -2.87 1.69 1.19
C TYR A 146 -2.99 0.18 1.00
N PHE A 147 -2.11 -0.58 1.67
CA PHE A 147 -2.20 -2.04 1.67
C PHE A 147 -3.50 -2.53 2.28
N ILE A 148 -3.87 -2.04 3.48
CA ILE A 148 -5.10 -2.45 4.18
C ILE A 148 -6.32 -2.23 3.30
N LEU A 149 -6.47 -1.05 2.70
CA LEU A 149 -7.63 -0.72 1.86
C LEU A 149 -7.69 -1.58 0.60
N SER A 150 -6.54 -1.79 -0.08
CA SER A 150 -6.47 -2.62 -1.27
C SER A 150 -6.76 -4.09 -0.95
N ALA A 151 -6.12 -4.64 0.07
CA ALA A 151 -6.32 -6.03 0.50
C ALA A 151 -7.76 -6.28 0.98
N ARG A 152 -8.34 -5.32 1.72
CA ARG A 152 -9.75 -5.37 2.13
C ARG A 152 -10.67 -5.46 0.91
N GLY A 153 -10.51 -4.58 -0.09
CA GLY A 153 -11.33 -4.61 -1.30
C GLY A 153 -11.21 -5.94 -2.05
N ALA A 154 -10.01 -6.53 -2.11
CA ALA A 154 -9.79 -7.83 -2.69
C ALA A 154 -10.49 -8.97 -1.93
N LEU A 155 -10.49 -8.91 -0.59
CA LEU A 155 -11.14 -9.88 0.27
C LEU A 155 -12.67 -9.75 0.26
N GLU A 156 -13.20 -8.54 0.14
CA GLU A 156 -14.64 -8.28 -0.02
C GLU A 156 -15.17 -8.75 -1.39
N ALA A 157 -14.32 -8.77 -2.42
CA ALA A 157 -14.69 -9.24 -3.76
C ALA A 157 -14.82 -10.77 -3.86
N VAL A 158 -14.36 -11.53 -2.86
CA VAL A 158 -14.54 -12.99 -2.84
C VAL A 158 -16.00 -13.32 -2.59
N PRO A 159 -16.67 -14.11 -3.48
CA PRO A 159 -18.07 -14.47 -3.32
C PRO A 159 -18.33 -15.23 -2.01
N LYS A 160 -19.32 -14.79 -1.25
CA LYS A 160 -19.70 -15.43 0.03
C LYS A 160 -20.12 -16.88 -0.15
N ASP A 161 -20.81 -17.20 -1.25
CA ASP A 161 -21.28 -18.54 -1.57
C ASP A 161 -20.12 -19.56 -1.59
N VAL A 162 -18.92 -19.14 -2.03
CA VAL A 162 -17.73 -20.01 -2.04
C VAL A 162 -17.27 -20.30 -0.61
N GLU A 163 -17.29 -19.31 0.27
CA GLU A 163 -16.91 -19.48 1.67
C GLU A 163 -17.95 -20.33 2.42
N GLU A 164 -19.23 -20.10 2.17
CA GLU A 164 -20.34 -20.88 2.74
C GLU A 164 -20.31 -22.33 2.30
N ALA A 165 -20.03 -22.59 1.01
CA ALA A 165 -19.85 -23.94 0.50
C ALA A 165 -18.67 -24.66 1.20
N GLY A 166 -17.55 -23.97 1.42
CA GLY A 166 -16.42 -24.51 2.17
C GLY A 166 -16.80 -24.91 3.60
N ASN A 167 -17.55 -24.03 4.30
CA ASN A 167 -18.05 -24.31 5.65
C ASN A 167 -19.03 -25.48 5.67
N THR A 168 -19.93 -25.60 4.68
CA THR A 168 -20.89 -26.70 4.57
C THR A 168 -20.20 -28.05 4.35
N LEU A 169 -19.06 -28.04 3.66
CA LEU A 169 -18.22 -29.23 3.47
C LEU A 169 -17.36 -29.57 4.70
N GLY A 170 -17.53 -28.86 5.81
CA GLY A 170 -16.85 -29.14 7.08
C GLY A 170 -15.47 -28.51 7.22
N ALA A 171 -15.08 -27.60 6.32
CA ALA A 171 -13.83 -26.87 6.48
C ALA A 171 -13.90 -25.87 7.65
N SER A 172 -12.85 -25.80 8.46
CA SER A 172 -12.76 -24.79 9.51
C SER A 172 -12.63 -23.40 8.92
N PRO A 173 -12.99 -22.31 9.66
CA PRO A 173 -12.86 -20.93 9.18
C PRO A 173 -11.43 -20.58 8.73
N PHE A 174 -10.41 -21.11 9.39
CA PHE A 174 -9.02 -20.95 9.00
C PHE A 174 -8.69 -21.68 7.69
N GLN A 175 -9.24 -22.88 7.48
CA GLN A 175 -9.07 -23.61 6.22
C GLN A 175 -9.77 -22.88 5.06
N VAL A 176 -10.96 -22.33 5.27
CA VAL A 176 -11.66 -21.51 4.29
C VAL A 176 -10.82 -20.28 3.95
N LEU A 177 -10.28 -19.59 4.95
CA LEU A 177 -9.42 -18.43 4.73
C LEU A 177 -8.20 -18.78 3.87
N VAL A 178 -7.43 -19.80 4.28
CA VAL A 178 -6.13 -20.10 3.65
C VAL A 178 -6.30 -20.80 2.29
N ARG A 179 -7.30 -21.69 2.15
CA ARG A 179 -7.46 -22.52 0.93
C ARG A 179 -8.40 -21.93 -0.11
N LEU A 180 -9.31 -21.02 0.29
CA LEU A 180 -10.29 -20.43 -0.60
C LEU A 180 -10.15 -18.92 -0.69
N THR A 181 -10.31 -18.21 0.43
CA THR A 181 -10.39 -16.74 0.43
C THR A 181 -9.08 -16.07 -0.01
N LEU A 182 -7.93 -16.44 0.58
CA LEU A 182 -6.63 -15.85 0.24
C LEU A 182 -6.20 -16.17 -1.20
N PRO A 183 -6.30 -17.41 -1.72
CA PRO A 183 -5.98 -17.69 -3.11
C PRO A 183 -6.86 -16.94 -4.11
N LEU A 184 -8.17 -16.81 -3.84
CA LEU A 184 -9.09 -16.05 -4.70
C LEU A 184 -8.80 -14.54 -4.66
N ALA A 185 -8.47 -14.00 -3.49
CA ALA A 185 -8.10 -12.59 -3.31
C ALA A 185 -6.65 -12.26 -3.71
N SER A 186 -5.82 -13.27 -4.03
CA SER A 186 -4.36 -13.13 -4.18
C SER A 186 -3.93 -12.06 -5.18
N ARG A 187 -4.61 -11.95 -6.32
CA ARG A 187 -4.29 -10.91 -7.33
C ARG A 187 -4.50 -9.50 -6.79
N GLY A 188 -5.59 -9.26 -6.06
CA GLY A 188 -5.86 -7.97 -5.47
C GLY A 188 -4.95 -7.68 -4.28
N ILE A 189 -4.62 -8.69 -3.47
CA ILE A 189 -3.62 -8.55 -2.39
C ILE A 189 -2.24 -8.23 -2.98
N ALA A 190 -1.83 -8.91 -4.06
CA ALA A 190 -0.57 -8.64 -4.74
C ALA A 190 -0.52 -7.21 -5.30
N ALA A 191 -1.62 -6.69 -5.86
CA ALA A 191 -1.72 -5.29 -6.25
C ALA A 191 -1.54 -4.35 -5.05
N GLY A 192 -2.14 -4.67 -3.90
CA GLY A 192 -1.95 -3.93 -2.65
C GLY A 192 -0.49 -3.95 -2.16
N VAL A 193 0.20 -5.08 -2.28
CA VAL A 193 1.64 -5.20 -1.98
C VAL A 193 2.46 -4.32 -2.91
N ALA A 194 2.17 -4.32 -4.21
CA ALA A 194 2.87 -3.48 -5.17
C ALA A 194 2.68 -1.98 -4.88
N ILE A 195 1.45 -1.54 -4.56
CA ILE A 195 1.16 -0.16 -4.17
C ILE A 195 1.93 0.21 -2.89
N ALA A 196 1.92 -0.68 -1.89
CA ALA A 196 2.64 -0.46 -0.64
C ALA A 196 4.15 -0.35 -0.86
N TRP A 197 4.72 -1.18 -1.74
CA TRP A 197 6.16 -1.14 -2.05
C TRP A 197 6.57 0.15 -2.78
N VAL A 198 5.78 0.59 -3.75
CA VAL A 198 6.05 1.86 -4.44
C VAL A 198 5.95 3.05 -3.48
N ARG A 199 5.15 2.93 -2.42
CA ARG A 199 4.93 3.96 -1.42
C ARG A 199 5.96 3.92 -0.28
N ALA A 200 6.55 2.76 0.00
CA ALA A 200 7.62 2.53 0.96
C ALA A 200 8.99 2.92 0.40
#